data_6cc2ae2b2fe57bae6d0573e9ddad4e59
#
_entry.id   6cc2ae2b2fe57bae6d0573e9ddad4e59
#
_cell.length_a   1.000
_cell.length_b   1.000
_cell.length_c   1.000
_cell.angle_alpha   90.00
_cell.angle_beta   90.00
_cell.angle_gamma   90.00
#
_symmetry.space_group_name_H-M   'P 1'
#
loop_
_entity.id
_entity.type
_entity.pdbx_description
1 polymer ?
#
loop_
_entity_poly.entity_id
_entity_poly.type
_entity_poly.pdbx_seq_one_letter_code
_entity_poly.pdbx_strand_id
1 'polypeptide(L)'
;MAFRILPRIIAQLTTICKANKNLRRSHLREKEKTMKNTEKTMDKLVALCKNRGFIYAGSEIYGGLANSWDYGPLGVELKNNVKKAWWKKFVQENPYNVGLDSAILMNPEVWVASGHVTTFNDPLIDCKACKSRHRADKLIEDYLAENPMDGVSAEAMTNEEMVAFIREHSVACPVCGKSDFTDIRKFNLMFKTHQGVTEDSANEVYLRPETAQGIFVNFKNIQRTTRRKIPFGVCQIGKSFRNEITPGNFTFRTREFEQMELEFFCEPGTDLEWFDYWRNYCHDWLINLGMQEENLRLRDHDPAELAFYSKATTDFEYLFPFGWGELWGVADRTDYDLGQHQQHSGQDLTYFDQEKNEHYVPYVVEPSLGADRVTLAFLADAYDEEVVDEAKKDTRVVLHLHPALAPIKVAVLPLSKKEVLAGPARELYAELAKHFMCEYDDTGSIGKRYRRQDEIGTPYCVTLDFTTVGDDKTEADHCVTVRERDTMQQVRMPISELVSYLSEKLSY
;
A
#
# COMPACT_ATOMS: atom_id res chain seq x y z
N MET A 1 -28.17 32.86 -1.09
CA MET A 1 -27.47 32.96 -2.39
C MET A 1 -26.33 31.96 -2.59
N ALA A 2 -25.96 31.18 -1.59
CA ALA A 2 -24.87 30.20 -1.64
C ALA A 2 -25.22 28.85 -2.30
N PHE A 3 -26.49 28.47 -2.41
CA PHE A 3 -26.94 27.15 -2.91
C PHE A 3 -26.92 26.97 -4.45
N ARG A 4 -26.51 27.95 -5.24
CA ARG A 4 -26.47 27.85 -6.72
C ARG A 4 -25.06 27.77 -7.34
N ILE A 5 -24.02 27.85 -6.53
CA ILE A 5 -22.62 27.84 -7.04
C ILE A 5 -22.02 26.42 -7.04
N LEU A 6 -22.38 25.57 -6.09
CA LEU A 6 -21.85 24.19 -5.95
C LEU A 6 -22.07 23.31 -7.19
N PRO A 7 -23.26 23.26 -7.82
CA PRO A 7 -23.48 22.39 -8.98
C PRO A 7 -22.68 22.79 -10.22
N ARG A 8 -22.31 24.07 -10.35
CA ARG A 8 -21.51 24.57 -11.48
C ARG A 8 -20.03 24.25 -11.33
N ILE A 9 -19.51 24.27 -10.11
CA ILE A 9 -18.12 23.90 -9.81
C ILE A 9 -17.94 22.38 -10.00
N ILE A 10 -18.90 21.58 -9.53
CA ILE A 10 -18.89 20.12 -9.73
C ILE A 10 -18.96 19.77 -11.23
N ALA A 11 -19.79 20.46 -12.00
CA ALA A 11 -19.90 20.24 -13.45
C ALA A 11 -18.61 20.65 -14.20
N GLN A 12 -17.93 21.71 -13.78
CA GLN A 12 -16.64 22.11 -14.35
C GLN A 12 -15.52 21.15 -13.99
N LEU A 13 -15.45 20.69 -12.75
CA LEU A 13 -14.47 19.68 -12.33
C LEU A 13 -14.69 18.34 -13.03
N THR A 14 -15.94 17.93 -13.24
CA THR A 14 -16.28 16.72 -14.00
C THR A 14 -15.91 16.85 -15.48
N THR A 15 -16.00 18.04 -16.05
CA THR A 15 -15.64 18.30 -17.45
C THR A 15 -14.11 18.33 -17.64
N ILE A 16 -13.37 18.90 -16.69
CA ILE A 16 -11.89 18.88 -16.67
C ILE A 16 -11.38 17.45 -16.45
N CYS A 17 -12.00 16.69 -15.58
CA CYS A 17 -11.67 15.27 -15.34
C CYS A 17 -11.93 14.41 -16.60
N LYS A 18 -13.04 14.65 -17.32
CA LYS A 18 -13.33 13.96 -18.60
C LYS A 18 -12.38 14.38 -19.73
N ALA A 19 -11.95 15.62 -19.79
CA ALA A 19 -10.98 16.10 -20.77
C ALA A 19 -9.59 15.48 -20.52
N ASN A 20 -9.16 15.39 -19.26
CA ASN A 20 -7.92 14.70 -18.88
C ASN A 20 -7.99 13.17 -19.12
N LYS A 21 -9.15 12.53 -18.90
CA LYS A 21 -9.38 11.12 -19.26
C LYS A 21 -9.26 10.89 -20.78
N ASN A 22 -9.74 11.81 -21.60
CA ASN A 22 -9.66 11.68 -23.05
C ASN A 22 -8.26 11.96 -23.62
N LEU A 23 -7.49 12.89 -23.05
CA LEU A 23 -6.09 13.13 -23.39
C LEU A 23 -5.20 11.93 -22.98
N ARG A 24 -5.44 11.32 -21.82
CA ARG A 24 -4.75 10.09 -21.41
C ARG A 24 -5.13 8.89 -22.30
N ARG A 25 -6.40 8.77 -22.72
CA ARG A 25 -6.83 7.70 -23.64
C ARG A 25 -6.25 7.79 -25.04
N SER A 26 -5.94 8.98 -25.55
CA SER A 26 -5.29 9.14 -26.86
C SER A 26 -3.79 8.77 -26.84
N HIS A 27 -3.09 9.01 -25.73
CA HIS A 27 -1.70 8.57 -25.55
C HIS A 27 -1.53 7.09 -25.20
N LEU A 28 -2.60 6.44 -24.67
CA LEU A 28 -2.60 5.01 -24.31
C LEU A 28 -2.89 4.07 -25.50
N ARG A 29 -3.35 4.59 -26.64
CA ARG A 29 -3.72 3.75 -27.80
C ARG A 29 -2.56 3.33 -28.71
N GLU A 30 -1.35 3.80 -28.45
CA GLU A 30 -0.13 3.42 -29.18
C GLU A 30 0.86 2.59 -28.35
N LYS A 31 0.51 2.17 -27.15
CA LYS A 31 1.38 1.27 -26.36
C LYS A 31 1.26 -0.16 -26.87
N GLU A 32 2.34 -0.61 -27.52
CA GLU A 32 2.67 -2.03 -27.69
C GLU A 32 2.53 -2.78 -26.36
N LYS A 33 2.05 -4.02 -26.43
CA LYS A 33 1.69 -4.93 -25.35
C LYS A 33 2.52 -4.80 -24.07
N THR A 34 1.99 -4.13 -23.06
CA THR A 34 2.48 -4.29 -21.69
C THR A 34 2.23 -5.72 -21.21
N MET A 35 3.17 -6.28 -20.46
CA MET A 35 3.05 -7.61 -19.88
C MET A 35 1.85 -7.64 -18.91
N LYS A 36 0.91 -8.56 -19.15
CA LYS A 36 -0.23 -8.74 -18.23
C LYS A 36 0.25 -9.26 -16.87
N ASN A 37 -0.41 -8.88 -15.78
CA ASN A 37 -0.06 -9.37 -14.44
C ASN A 37 -0.08 -10.89 -14.33
N THR A 38 -0.94 -11.58 -15.09
CA THR A 38 -0.97 -13.05 -15.19
C THR A 38 0.27 -13.67 -15.84
N GLU A 39 1.07 -12.88 -16.56
CA GLU A 39 2.32 -13.32 -17.19
C GLU A 39 3.54 -13.01 -16.31
N LYS A 40 3.38 -12.16 -15.29
CA LYS A 40 4.40 -11.82 -14.31
C LYS A 40 4.50 -12.93 -13.27
N THR A 41 5.69 -13.20 -12.78
CA THR A 41 5.90 -14.18 -11.71
C THR A 41 6.47 -13.50 -10.47
N MET A 42 6.11 -14.03 -9.30
CA MET A 42 6.71 -13.57 -8.04
C MET A 42 8.23 -13.69 -8.03
N ASP A 43 8.77 -14.74 -8.65
CA ASP A 43 10.23 -14.96 -8.71
C ASP A 43 10.94 -13.83 -9.46
N LYS A 44 10.40 -13.37 -10.60
CA LYS A 44 10.95 -12.24 -11.36
C LYS A 44 10.92 -10.95 -10.53
N LEU A 45 9.79 -10.67 -9.88
CA LEU A 45 9.62 -9.49 -9.06
C LEU A 45 10.55 -9.50 -7.84
N VAL A 46 10.61 -10.62 -7.12
CA VAL A 46 11.52 -10.82 -5.98
C VAL A 46 12.97 -10.69 -6.40
N ALA A 47 13.35 -11.29 -7.55
CA ALA A 47 14.70 -11.17 -8.08
C ALA A 47 15.07 -9.71 -8.41
N LEU A 48 14.17 -8.96 -9.06
CA LEU A 48 14.35 -7.53 -9.30
C LEU A 48 14.54 -6.77 -7.99
N CYS A 49 13.62 -6.98 -7.02
CA CYS A 49 13.66 -6.30 -5.73
C CYS A 49 14.99 -6.52 -4.99
N LYS A 50 15.45 -7.76 -4.93
CA LYS A 50 16.74 -8.11 -4.28
C LYS A 50 17.93 -7.51 -5.03
N ASN A 51 17.98 -7.68 -6.34
CA ASN A 51 19.11 -7.25 -7.16
C ASN A 51 19.26 -5.73 -7.25
N ARG A 52 18.16 -4.99 -7.12
CA ARG A 52 18.15 -3.52 -7.23
C ARG A 52 18.03 -2.80 -5.90
N GLY A 53 17.95 -3.53 -4.79
CA GLY A 53 17.95 -2.91 -3.47
C GLY A 53 16.60 -2.33 -3.06
N PHE A 54 15.50 -2.93 -3.51
CA PHE A 54 14.17 -2.59 -3.01
C PHE A 54 13.87 -3.33 -1.71
N ILE A 55 14.04 -4.66 -1.70
CA ILE A 55 13.66 -5.47 -0.55
C ILE A 55 14.65 -6.63 -0.40
N TYR A 56 15.13 -6.86 0.82
CA TYR A 56 16.03 -7.94 1.21
C TYR A 56 15.36 -8.89 2.19
N ALA A 57 15.88 -10.11 2.32
CA ALA A 57 15.49 -10.98 3.42
C ALA A 57 15.98 -10.40 4.75
N GLY A 58 15.09 -10.29 5.73
CA GLY A 58 15.45 -9.76 7.05
C GLY A 58 16.46 -10.66 7.76
N SER A 59 17.55 -10.09 8.27
CA SER A 59 18.62 -10.80 8.98
C SER A 59 19.29 -11.91 8.15
N GLU A 60 19.45 -11.71 6.84
CA GLU A 60 19.92 -12.73 5.88
C GLU A 60 21.25 -13.38 6.27
N ILE A 61 22.17 -12.61 6.86
CA ILE A 61 23.50 -13.10 7.32
C ILE A 61 23.42 -14.19 8.39
N TYR A 62 22.27 -14.31 9.08
CA TYR A 62 21.99 -15.35 10.07
C TYR A 62 21.01 -16.42 9.53
N GLY A 63 20.82 -16.50 8.21
CA GLY A 63 19.86 -17.41 7.59
C GLY A 63 18.44 -16.88 7.49
N GLY A 64 18.22 -15.63 7.88
CA GLY A 64 16.93 -14.95 7.82
C GLY A 64 15.97 -15.35 8.96
N LEU A 65 14.85 -14.65 9.01
CA LEU A 65 13.69 -15.01 9.82
C LEU A 65 12.50 -15.20 8.87
N ALA A 66 11.78 -16.32 9.03
CA ALA A 66 10.71 -16.71 8.11
C ALA A 66 9.74 -15.56 7.80
N ASN A 67 9.69 -15.19 6.53
CA ASN A 67 8.88 -14.11 5.97
C ASN A 67 9.02 -12.76 6.69
N SER A 68 10.26 -12.42 7.06
CA SER A 68 10.66 -11.10 7.53
C SER A 68 11.51 -10.43 6.45
N TRP A 69 11.22 -9.17 6.16
CA TRP A 69 11.78 -8.45 5.02
C TRP A 69 12.25 -7.05 5.44
N ASP A 70 13.40 -6.65 4.92
CA ASP A 70 13.96 -5.31 5.09
C ASP A 70 13.80 -4.52 3.79
N TYR A 71 13.34 -3.28 3.90
CA TYR A 71 13.32 -2.36 2.75
C TYR A 71 14.72 -1.79 2.56
N GLY A 72 15.32 -2.07 1.40
CA GLY A 72 16.61 -1.53 1.00
C GLY A 72 16.54 -0.05 0.59
N PRO A 73 17.65 0.53 0.10
CA PRO A 73 17.73 1.97 -0.22
C PRO A 73 16.65 2.48 -1.18
N LEU A 74 16.32 1.71 -2.23
CA LEU A 74 15.24 2.09 -3.16
C LEU A 74 13.86 1.76 -2.60
N GLY A 75 13.75 0.68 -1.84
CA GLY A 75 12.49 0.24 -1.26
C GLY A 75 11.96 1.20 -0.20
N VAL A 76 12.83 1.72 0.67
CA VAL A 76 12.42 2.69 1.70
C VAL A 76 11.94 4.00 1.06
N GLU A 77 12.59 4.47 -0.01
CA GLU A 77 12.15 5.66 -0.74
C GLU A 77 10.81 5.43 -1.44
N LEU A 78 10.62 4.28 -2.10
CA LEU A 78 9.34 3.92 -2.71
C LEU A 78 8.21 3.89 -1.67
N LYS A 79 8.40 3.18 -0.57
CA LYS A 79 7.41 3.05 0.50
C LYS A 79 7.10 4.40 1.16
N ASN A 80 8.12 5.23 1.38
CA ASN A 80 7.92 6.59 1.90
C ASN A 80 7.15 7.48 0.92
N ASN A 81 7.41 7.35 -0.39
CA ASN A 81 6.65 8.08 -1.42
C ASN A 81 5.19 7.64 -1.45
N VAL A 82 4.90 6.34 -1.32
CA VAL A 82 3.53 5.81 -1.20
C VAL A 82 2.82 6.41 0.02
N LYS A 83 3.45 6.35 1.20
CA LYS A 83 2.90 6.93 2.45
C LYS A 83 2.70 8.45 2.32
N LYS A 84 3.65 9.15 1.72
CA LYS A 84 3.57 10.60 1.48
C LYS A 84 2.43 10.95 0.52
N ALA A 85 2.22 10.18 -0.56
CA ALA A 85 1.13 10.38 -1.49
C ALA A 85 -0.23 10.14 -0.80
N TRP A 86 -0.34 9.10 0.04
CA TRP A 86 -1.54 8.84 0.82
C TRP A 86 -1.82 9.98 1.83
N TRP A 87 -0.80 10.38 2.61
CA TRP A 87 -0.93 11.46 3.59
C TRP A 87 -1.33 12.78 2.94
N LYS A 88 -0.73 13.10 1.79
CA LYS A 88 -1.09 14.29 1.02
C LYS A 88 -2.58 14.24 0.65
N LYS A 89 -3.04 13.12 0.10
CA LYS A 89 -4.41 12.97 -0.40
C LYS A 89 -5.44 12.92 0.72
N PHE A 90 -5.19 12.10 1.75
CA PHE A 90 -6.16 11.81 2.80
C PHE A 90 -6.13 12.81 3.96
N VAL A 91 -5.00 13.48 4.20
CA VAL A 91 -4.88 14.45 5.30
C VAL A 91 -4.73 15.88 4.80
N GLN A 92 -3.74 16.15 3.94
CA GLN A 92 -3.42 17.52 3.55
C GLN A 92 -4.49 18.13 2.62
N GLU A 93 -4.96 17.39 1.62
CA GLU A 93 -5.93 17.86 0.62
C GLU A 93 -7.38 17.65 1.06
N ASN A 94 -7.63 16.83 2.07
CA ASN A 94 -8.96 16.51 2.54
C ASN A 94 -9.37 17.43 3.69
N PRO A 95 -10.49 18.17 3.58
CA PRO A 95 -10.90 19.16 4.59
C PRO A 95 -11.43 18.53 5.88
N TYR A 96 -11.80 17.26 5.86
CA TYR A 96 -12.40 16.57 7.01
C TYR A 96 -11.35 15.97 7.95
N ASN A 97 -10.20 15.58 7.45
CA ASN A 97 -9.29 14.71 8.15
C ASN A 97 -8.18 15.44 8.91
N VAL A 98 -7.70 14.80 9.96
CA VAL A 98 -6.52 15.18 10.73
C VAL A 98 -5.63 13.97 10.95
N GLY A 99 -4.37 14.18 11.33
CA GLY A 99 -3.43 13.10 11.60
C GLY A 99 -3.28 12.78 13.07
N LEU A 100 -2.93 11.53 13.36
CA LEU A 100 -2.54 11.03 14.68
C LEU A 100 -1.32 10.10 14.53
N ASP A 101 -0.49 10.04 15.55
CA ASP A 101 0.51 8.99 15.75
C ASP A 101 0.40 8.48 17.20
N SER A 102 -0.35 7.39 17.40
CA SER A 102 -0.54 6.76 18.70
C SER A 102 0.59 5.77 19.02
N ALA A 103 0.85 5.54 20.29
CA ALA A 103 1.84 4.59 20.75
C ALA A 103 1.52 3.15 20.32
N ILE A 104 2.54 2.35 20.04
CA ILE A 104 2.40 0.90 19.75
C ILE A 104 1.97 0.15 21.00
N LEU A 105 2.61 0.47 22.14
CA LEU A 105 2.29 -0.11 23.44
C LEU A 105 1.16 0.72 24.08
N MET A 106 0.06 0.08 24.33
CA MET A 106 -1.14 0.67 24.94
C MET A 106 -1.53 -0.11 26.18
N ASN A 107 -2.40 0.47 27.00
CA ASN A 107 -3.01 -0.24 28.11
C ASN A 107 -3.68 -1.53 27.61
N PRO A 108 -3.42 -2.72 28.20
CA PRO A 108 -4.02 -3.98 27.78
C PRO A 108 -5.56 -3.97 27.72
N GLU A 109 -6.21 -3.15 28.54
CA GLU A 109 -7.67 -2.98 28.54
C GLU A 109 -8.23 -2.48 27.19
N VAL A 110 -7.42 -1.80 26.39
CA VAL A 110 -7.80 -1.40 25.00
C VAL A 110 -8.13 -2.64 24.17
N TRP A 111 -7.32 -3.69 24.31
CA TRP A 111 -7.46 -4.94 23.56
C TRP A 111 -8.54 -5.87 24.15
N VAL A 112 -8.82 -5.73 25.43
CA VAL A 112 -9.98 -6.38 26.07
C VAL A 112 -11.27 -5.73 25.56
N ALA A 113 -11.36 -4.43 25.60
CA ALA A 113 -12.53 -3.66 25.16
C ALA A 113 -12.87 -3.90 23.69
N SER A 114 -11.87 -3.87 22.81
CA SER A 114 -12.04 -4.12 21.38
C SER A 114 -12.26 -5.59 21.00
N GLY A 115 -12.15 -6.53 21.99
CA GLY A 115 -12.33 -7.96 21.76
C GLY A 115 -11.12 -8.72 21.23
N HIS A 116 -10.02 -8.06 20.90
CA HIS A 116 -8.83 -8.69 20.29
C HIS A 116 -8.23 -9.80 21.15
N VAL A 117 -8.26 -9.67 22.49
CA VAL A 117 -7.74 -10.69 23.39
C VAL A 117 -8.53 -11.99 23.27
N THR A 118 -9.84 -11.94 23.00
CA THR A 118 -10.75 -13.09 23.03
C THR A 118 -11.12 -13.63 21.66
N THR A 119 -11.27 -12.77 20.66
CA THR A 119 -11.83 -13.13 19.33
C THR A 119 -10.84 -13.08 18.18
N PHE A 120 -9.69 -12.43 18.35
CA PHE A 120 -8.68 -12.33 17.29
C PHE A 120 -7.84 -13.60 17.17
N ASN A 121 -8.50 -14.70 16.73
CA ASN A 121 -7.93 -16.03 16.68
C ASN A 121 -8.09 -16.65 15.31
N ASP A 122 -7.03 -17.31 14.84
CA ASP A 122 -7.07 -18.18 13.67
C ASP A 122 -7.34 -19.63 14.07
N PRO A 123 -8.06 -20.40 13.23
CA PRO A 123 -8.27 -21.84 13.45
C PRO A 123 -7.02 -22.62 13.09
N LEU A 124 -6.15 -22.90 14.07
CA LEU A 124 -4.90 -23.63 13.90
C LEU A 124 -5.13 -25.14 13.86
N ILE A 125 -4.63 -25.80 12.80
CA ILE A 125 -4.65 -27.25 12.65
C ILE A 125 -3.24 -27.78 12.29
N ASP A 126 -2.82 -28.88 12.87
CA ASP A 126 -1.52 -29.50 12.60
C ASP A 126 -1.68 -30.79 11.76
N CYS A 127 -0.89 -30.94 10.71
CA CYS A 127 -0.77 -32.25 10.03
C CYS A 127 -0.01 -33.24 10.92
N LYS A 128 -0.64 -34.38 11.29
CA LYS A 128 -0.01 -35.39 12.14
C LYS A 128 1.17 -36.08 11.48
N ALA A 129 1.20 -36.13 10.14
CA ALA A 129 2.22 -36.83 9.38
C ALA A 129 3.53 -36.05 9.27
N CYS A 130 3.48 -34.78 8.81
CA CYS A 130 4.68 -33.95 8.58
C CYS A 130 4.88 -32.85 9.63
N LYS A 131 3.96 -32.70 10.59
CA LYS A 131 4.00 -31.69 11.65
C LYS A 131 3.91 -30.23 11.15
N SER A 132 3.53 -30.04 9.90
CA SER A 132 3.27 -28.68 9.38
C SER A 132 1.99 -28.11 10.00
N ARG A 133 1.99 -26.80 10.18
CA ARG A 133 0.88 -26.03 10.74
C ARG A 133 0.16 -25.29 9.65
N HIS A 134 -1.17 -25.28 9.73
CA HIS A 134 -2.03 -24.67 8.73
C HIS A 134 -3.18 -23.93 9.41
N ARG A 135 -3.76 -22.98 8.70
CA ARG A 135 -5.08 -22.45 9.00
C ARG A 135 -6.11 -23.39 8.38
N ALA A 136 -7.07 -23.83 9.18
CA ALA A 136 -8.09 -24.77 8.71
C ALA A 136 -9.03 -24.14 7.68
N ASP A 137 -9.40 -22.87 7.87
CA ASP A 137 -10.18 -22.09 6.92
C ASP A 137 -9.49 -22.00 5.55
N LYS A 138 -8.19 -21.70 5.51
CA LYS A 138 -7.42 -21.64 4.25
C LYS A 138 -7.30 -22.99 3.56
N LEU A 139 -7.14 -24.08 4.30
CA LEU A 139 -7.14 -25.42 3.71
C LEU A 139 -8.48 -25.73 3.02
N ILE A 140 -9.58 -25.27 3.59
CA ILE A 140 -10.94 -25.44 3.04
C ILE A 140 -11.11 -24.52 1.81
N GLU A 141 -10.70 -23.27 1.87
CA GLU A 141 -10.74 -22.34 0.74
C GLU A 141 -9.95 -22.84 -0.46
N ASP A 142 -8.71 -23.33 -0.23
CA ASP A 142 -7.86 -23.91 -1.28
C ASP A 142 -8.53 -25.14 -1.91
N TYR A 143 -9.17 -25.99 -1.09
CA TYR A 143 -9.94 -27.12 -1.57
C TYR A 143 -11.15 -26.70 -2.39
N LEU A 144 -11.91 -25.70 -1.93
CA LEU A 144 -13.10 -25.18 -2.63
C LEU A 144 -12.73 -24.47 -3.94
N ALA A 145 -11.54 -23.86 -4.03
CA ALA A 145 -11.05 -23.27 -5.26
C ALA A 145 -10.86 -24.31 -6.39
N GLU A 146 -10.43 -25.54 -6.02
CA GLU A 146 -10.30 -26.66 -6.95
C GLU A 146 -11.59 -27.45 -7.11
N ASN A 147 -12.46 -27.45 -6.10
CA ASN A 147 -13.71 -28.22 -6.03
C ASN A 147 -14.87 -27.29 -5.62
N PRO A 148 -15.37 -26.41 -6.50
CA PRO A 148 -16.41 -25.45 -6.14
C PRO A 148 -17.69 -26.10 -5.62
N MET A 149 -18.22 -25.60 -4.52
CA MET A 149 -19.47 -26.03 -3.88
C MET A 149 -20.36 -24.82 -3.62
N ASP A 150 -21.55 -24.81 -4.22
CA ASP A 150 -22.50 -23.70 -4.07
C ASP A 150 -22.95 -23.53 -2.61
N GLY A 151 -22.85 -22.31 -2.09
CA GLY A 151 -23.31 -21.96 -0.74
C GLY A 151 -22.41 -22.44 0.40
N VAL A 152 -21.19 -22.92 0.12
CA VAL A 152 -20.21 -23.34 1.12
C VAL A 152 -19.12 -22.29 1.24
N SER A 153 -18.96 -21.71 2.42
CA SER A 153 -17.88 -20.74 2.75
C SER A 153 -17.15 -21.19 4.01
N ALA A 154 -15.82 -21.23 3.95
CA ALA A 154 -15.01 -21.58 5.12
C ALA A 154 -15.15 -20.55 6.25
N GLU A 155 -15.37 -19.27 5.92
CA GLU A 155 -15.52 -18.18 6.88
C GLU A 155 -16.78 -18.28 7.73
N ALA A 156 -17.84 -18.91 7.19
CA ALA A 156 -19.10 -19.11 7.90
C ALA A 156 -19.11 -20.36 8.80
N MET A 157 -18.07 -21.20 8.75
CA MET A 157 -17.99 -22.46 9.50
C MET A 157 -17.49 -22.27 10.93
N THR A 158 -18.08 -23.00 11.86
CA THR A 158 -17.50 -23.23 13.20
C THR A 158 -16.26 -24.12 13.11
N ASN A 159 -15.43 -24.14 14.16
CA ASN A 159 -14.25 -25.01 14.20
C ASN A 159 -14.62 -26.50 14.07
N GLU A 160 -15.74 -26.91 14.63
CA GLU A 160 -16.26 -28.28 14.57
C GLU A 160 -16.69 -28.63 13.15
N GLU A 161 -17.35 -27.71 12.44
CA GLU A 161 -17.76 -27.88 11.05
C GLU A 161 -16.55 -27.91 10.11
N MET A 162 -15.54 -27.06 10.32
CA MET A 162 -14.27 -27.11 9.57
C MET A 162 -13.56 -28.46 9.72
N VAL A 163 -13.48 -29.00 10.94
CA VAL A 163 -12.88 -30.34 11.20
C VAL A 163 -13.68 -31.43 10.49
N ALA A 164 -15.02 -31.37 10.55
CA ALA A 164 -15.90 -32.33 9.88
C ALA A 164 -15.69 -32.26 8.36
N PHE A 165 -15.69 -31.04 7.78
CA PHE A 165 -15.47 -30.82 6.36
C PHE A 165 -14.11 -31.39 5.88
N ILE A 166 -13.00 -31.05 6.59
CA ILE A 166 -11.65 -31.53 6.25
C ILE A 166 -11.60 -33.07 6.24
N ARG A 167 -12.27 -33.72 7.20
CA ARG A 167 -12.32 -35.19 7.28
C ARG A 167 -13.18 -35.80 6.19
N GLU A 168 -14.39 -35.28 5.98
CA GLU A 168 -15.36 -35.78 5.02
C GLU A 168 -14.82 -35.69 3.59
N HIS A 169 -14.25 -34.58 3.24
CA HIS A 169 -13.69 -34.33 1.90
C HIS A 169 -12.23 -34.77 1.74
N SER A 170 -11.63 -35.38 2.78
CA SER A 170 -10.24 -35.83 2.78
C SER A 170 -9.27 -34.75 2.28
N VAL A 171 -9.46 -33.50 2.74
CA VAL A 171 -8.62 -32.36 2.35
C VAL A 171 -7.14 -32.69 2.61
N ALA A 172 -6.31 -32.55 1.60
CA ALA A 172 -4.92 -32.95 1.67
C ALA A 172 -4.02 -31.85 2.27
N CYS A 173 -3.03 -32.26 3.05
CA CYS A 173 -1.97 -31.36 3.50
C CYS A 173 -1.14 -30.88 2.31
N PRO A 174 -1.00 -29.58 2.06
CA PRO A 174 -0.24 -29.06 0.91
C PRO A 174 1.26 -29.37 0.95
N VAL A 175 1.78 -29.78 2.13
CA VAL A 175 3.21 -30.11 2.29
C VAL A 175 3.49 -31.59 1.99
N CYS A 176 2.64 -32.52 2.44
CA CYS A 176 2.93 -33.97 2.34
C CYS A 176 1.83 -34.79 1.67
N GLY A 177 0.72 -34.18 1.24
CA GLY A 177 -0.39 -34.83 0.55
C GLY A 177 -1.26 -35.76 1.42
N LYS A 178 -1.02 -35.86 2.73
CA LYS A 178 -1.83 -36.70 3.64
C LYS A 178 -2.96 -35.88 4.28
N SER A 179 -4.09 -36.54 4.57
CA SER A 179 -5.28 -35.94 5.16
C SER A 179 -5.49 -36.24 6.65
N ASP A 180 -4.40 -36.50 7.41
CA ASP A 180 -4.46 -36.81 8.84
C ASP A 180 -4.07 -35.56 9.66
N PHE A 181 -5.08 -34.87 10.17
CA PHE A 181 -4.93 -33.66 10.95
C PHE A 181 -5.36 -33.82 12.41
N THR A 182 -4.89 -32.91 13.26
CA THR A 182 -5.37 -32.75 14.66
C THR A 182 -6.77 -32.14 14.68
N ASP A 183 -7.33 -31.96 15.84
CA ASP A 183 -8.45 -31.05 16.03
C ASP A 183 -7.97 -29.60 15.97
N ILE A 184 -8.90 -28.65 15.67
CA ILE A 184 -8.59 -27.22 15.57
C ILE A 184 -8.37 -26.64 16.97
N ARG A 185 -7.36 -25.80 17.09
CA ARG A 185 -7.08 -24.98 18.29
C ARG A 185 -7.17 -23.52 17.92
N LYS A 186 -7.77 -22.71 18.78
CA LYS A 186 -7.74 -21.26 18.63
C LYS A 186 -6.32 -20.75 18.88
N PHE A 187 -5.79 -19.99 17.95
CA PHE A 187 -4.48 -19.37 18.05
C PHE A 187 -4.63 -17.85 17.97
N ASN A 188 -4.44 -17.16 19.11
CA ASN A 188 -4.53 -15.71 19.14
C ASN A 188 -3.32 -15.07 18.42
N LEU A 189 -3.60 -14.13 17.51
CA LEU A 189 -2.60 -13.50 16.65
C LEU A 189 -1.85 -12.35 17.32
N MET A 190 -2.19 -11.97 18.56
CA MET A 190 -1.48 -10.88 19.24
C MET A 190 -0.11 -11.33 19.73
N PHE A 191 0.91 -10.56 19.45
CA PHE A 191 2.20 -10.70 20.11
C PHE A 191 2.12 -10.16 21.53
N LYS A 192 2.56 -10.96 22.50
CA LYS A 192 2.67 -10.61 23.91
C LYS A 192 4.11 -10.27 24.27
N THR A 193 4.28 -9.30 25.15
CA THR A 193 5.55 -8.99 25.80
C THR A 193 5.28 -8.50 27.21
N HIS A 194 6.32 -8.12 27.96
CA HIS A 194 6.19 -7.66 29.33
C HIS A 194 6.82 -6.28 29.51
N GLN A 195 6.19 -5.44 30.31
CA GLN A 195 6.72 -4.15 30.70
C GLN A 195 7.38 -4.24 32.09
N GLY A 196 8.57 -3.70 32.24
CA GLY A 196 9.31 -3.74 33.50
C GLY A 196 10.26 -4.93 33.61
N VAL A 197 10.60 -5.31 34.85
CA VAL A 197 11.67 -6.28 35.15
C VAL A 197 11.18 -7.70 35.42
N THR A 198 9.86 -7.90 35.55
CA THR A 198 9.25 -9.20 35.85
C THR A 198 8.33 -9.65 34.72
N GLU A 199 8.43 -10.93 34.38
CA GLU A 199 7.58 -11.56 33.36
C GLU A 199 6.37 -12.23 34.05
N ASP A 200 5.50 -11.41 34.62
CA ASP A 200 4.24 -11.87 35.23
C ASP A 200 3.04 -11.30 34.49
N SER A 201 1.87 -11.86 34.75
CA SER A 201 0.62 -11.49 34.06
C SER A 201 0.17 -10.04 34.34
N ALA A 202 0.64 -9.43 35.43
CA ALA A 202 0.33 -8.05 35.76
C ALA A 202 1.10 -7.04 34.88
N ASN A 203 2.22 -7.49 34.31
CA ASN A 203 3.08 -6.71 33.46
C ASN A 203 2.93 -7.06 31.95
N GLU A 204 1.99 -7.95 31.60
CA GLU A 204 1.73 -8.34 30.22
C GLU A 204 1.20 -7.16 29.42
N VAL A 205 1.83 -6.88 28.27
CA VAL A 205 1.38 -5.90 27.27
C VAL A 205 1.43 -6.52 25.87
N TYR A 206 0.74 -5.93 24.93
CA TYR A 206 0.64 -6.44 23.58
C TYR A 206 1.27 -5.47 22.59
N LEU A 207 1.90 -6.01 21.54
CA LEU A 207 2.18 -5.23 20.33
C LEU A 207 0.85 -5.08 19.57
N ARG A 208 0.50 -3.83 19.23
CA ARG A 208 -0.79 -3.56 18.57
C ARG A 208 -0.96 -4.35 17.28
N PRO A 209 -2.09 -5.05 17.06
CA PRO A 209 -2.38 -5.78 15.83
C PRO A 209 -2.95 -4.88 14.72
N GLU A 210 -3.35 -3.65 15.07
CA GLU A 210 -3.89 -2.62 14.17
C GLU A 210 -3.68 -1.22 14.74
N THR A 211 -3.82 -0.21 13.89
CA THR A 211 -3.68 1.20 14.29
C THR A 211 -5.01 1.84 14.70
N ALA A 212 -6.16 1.25 14.35
CA ALA A 212 -7.51 1.77 14.59
C ALA A 212 -7.79 2.09 16.07
N GLN A 213 -7.48 1.16 16.98
CA GLN A 213 -7.82 1.31 18.41
C GLN A 213 -7.14 2.53 19.04
N GLY A 214 -5.94 2.87 18.58
CA GLY A 214 -5.25 4.10 18.99
C GLY A 214 -6.01 5.37 18.61
N ILE A 215 -6.77 5.33 17.53
CA ILE A 215 -7.63 6.44 17.09
C ILE A 215 -8.87 6.53 17.99
N PHE A 216 -9.57 5.41 18.23
CA PHE A 216 -10.80 5.40 19.04
C PHE A 216 -10.57 5.87 20.46
N VAL A 217 -9.52 5.41 21.14
CA VAL A 217 -9.21 5.87 22.52
C VAL A 217 -8.82 7.34 22.60
N ASN A 218 -8.42 7.95 21.48
CA ASN A 218 -8.07 9.36 21.38
C ASN A 218 -9.19 10.23 20.79
N PHE A 219 -10.35 9.69 20.47
CA PHE A 219 -11.46 10.41 19.83
C PHE A 219 -11.76 11.76 20.53
N LYS A 220 -12.04 11.77 21.84
CA LYS A 220 -12.32 13.00 22.59
C LYS A 220 -11.15 13.98 22.65
N ASN A 221 -9.92 13.47 22.76
CA ASN A 221 -8.72 14.32 22.76
C ASN A 221 -8.60 15.06 21.43
N ILE A 222 -8.78 14.37 20.32
CA ILE A 222 -8.67 14.93 18.97
C ILE A 222 -9.80 15.91 18.72
N GLN A 223 -11.08 15.52 18.98
CA GLN A 223 -12.23 16.37 18.80
C GLN A 223 -12.08 17.70 19.57
N ARG A 224 -11.67 17.62 20.85
CA ARG A 224 -11.50 18.80 21.71
C ARG A 224 -10.36 19.70 21.23
N THR A 225 -9.21 19.14 20.90
CA THR A 225 -8.00 19.92 20.56
C THR A 225 -8.07 20.53 19.17
N THR A 226 -8.71 19.84 18.23
CA THR A 226 -8.89 20.32 16.86
C THR A 226 -10.19 21.11 16.65
N ARG A 227 -11.11 21.07 17.63
CA ARG A 227 -12.45 21.69 17.56
C ARG A 227 -13.27 21.20 16.34
N ARG A 228 -13.03 19.97 15.91
CA ARG A 228 -13.75 19.39 14.78
C ARG A 228 -15.21 19.11 15.14
N LYS A 229 -16.09 19.37 14.18
CA LYS A 229 -17.48 18.92 14.17
C LYS A 229 -17.58 17.66 13.32
N ILE A 230 -18.55 16.82 13.60
CA ILE A 230 -18.90 15.69 12.75
C ILE A 230 -19.52 16.21 11.44
N PRO A 231 -19.13 15.68 10.25
CA PRO A 231 -18.21 14.56 10.08
C PRO A 231 -16.73 15.00 10.09
N PHE A 232 -15.86 14.16 10.65
CA PHE A 232 -14.42 14.32 10.53
C PHE A 232 -13.70 12.96 10.62
N GLY A 233 -12.51 12.89 10.06
CA GLY A 233 -11.69 11.68 10.07
C GLY A 233 -10.35 11.87 10.78
N VAL A 234 -9.80 10.77 11.26
CA VAL A 234 -8.47 10.70 11.87
C VAL A 234 -7.65 9.66 11.13
N CYS A 235 -6.53 10.09 10.58
CA CYS A 235 -5.61 9.26 9.80
C CYS A 235 -4.37 8.90 10.61
N GLN A 236 -3.91 7.66 10.49
CA GLN A 236 -2.67 7.21 11.10
C GLN A 236 -1.89 6.33 10.13
N ILE A 237 -0.56 6.50 10.12
CA ILE A 237 0.39 5.56 9.52
C ILE A 237 1.21 4.98 10.64
N GLY A 238 1.25 3.65 10.77
CA GLY A 238 2.00 3.06 11.85
C GLY A 238 2.22 1.56 11.73
N LYS A 239 3.22 1.07 12.47
CA LYS A 239 3.52 -0.35 12.58
C LYS A 239 2.44 -1.10 13.32
N SER A 240 2.12 -2.30 12.82
CA SER A 240 1.23 -3.28 13.44
C SER A 240 1.85 -4.67 13.38
N PHE A 241 1.42 -5.56 14.26
CA PHE A 241 2.06 -6.85 14.48
C PHE A 241 1.00 -7.95 14.61
N ARG A 242 1.07 -8.98 13.76
CA ARG A 242 0.19 -10.14 13.82
C ARG A 242 1.03 -11.40 13.76
N ASN A 243 0.92 -12.27 14.76
CA ASN A 243 1.67 -13.52 14.84
C ASN A 243 1.08 -14.56 13.85
N GLU A 244 1.14 -14.25 12.57
CA GLU A 244 0.58 -15.04 11.48
C GLU A 244 1.08 -16.49 11.51
N ILE A 245 0.16 -17.45 11.36
CA ILE A 245 0.48 -18.89 11.30
C ILE A 245 1.18 -19.21 9.98
N THR A 246 0.68 -18.68 8.88
CA THR A 246 1.17 -18.91 7.51
C THR A 246 1.54 -17.61 6.81
N PRO A 247 2.60 -16.90 7.25
CA PRO A 247 3.09 -15.74 6.52
C PRO A 247 3.62 -16.20 5.16
N GLY A 248 3.47 -15.35 4.13
CA GLY A 248 3.88 -15.76 2.79
C GLY A 248 3.69 -14.68 1.73
N ASN A 249 3.96 -15.07 0.48
CA ASN A 249 3.83 -14.21 -0.68
C ASN A 249 4.64 -12.90 -0.55
N PHE A 250 5.93 -13.03 -0.19
CA PHE A 250 6.84 -11.90 -0.03
C PHE A 250 6.34 -10.92 1.02
N THR A 251 6.17 -9.62 0.71
CA THR A 251 5.69 -8.61 1.67
C THR A 251 4.15 -8.53 1.76
N PHE A 252 3.42 -9.44 1.11
CA PHE A 252 1.96 -9.45 1.13
C PHE A 252 1.40 -9.83 2.52
N ARG A 253 1.97 -10.87 3.17
CA ARG A 253 1.56 -11.31 4.51
C ARG A 253 2.77 -11.56 5.39
N THR A 254 3.05 -10.60 6.26
CA THR A 254 4.18 -10.58 7.19
C THR A 254 3.68 -10.47 8.62
N ARG A 255 4.55 -10.75 9.61
CA ARG A 255 4.20 -10.60 11.03
C ARG A 255 4.36 -9.19 11.56
N GLU A 256 5.22 -8.40 10.94
CA GLU A 256 5.42 -6.98 11.16
C GLU A 256 5.13 -6.25 9.86
N PHE A 257 4.22 -5.30 9.87
CA PHE A 257 3.79 -4.54 8.71
C PHE A 257 3.42 -3.12 9.10
N GLU A 258 3.10 -2.29 8.13
CA GLU A 258 2.69 -0.91 8.35
C GLU A 258 1.31 -0.68 7.75
N GLN A 259 0.40 -0.09 8.54
CA GLN A 259 -0.94 0.29 8.09
C GLN A 259 -1.01 1.80 7.83
N MET A 260 -1.85 2.16 6.87
CA MET A 260 -2.35 3.51 6.61
C MET A 260 -3.87 3.45 6.79
N GLU A 261 -4.36 4.00 7.89
CA GLU A 261 -5.72 3.79 8.35
C GLU A 261 -6.41 5.13 8.60
N LEU A 262 -7.67 5.21 8.21
CA LEU A 262 -8.56 6.34 8.45
C LEU A 262 -9.78 5.84 9.21
N GLU A 263 -10.07 6.46 10.36
CA GLU A 263 -11.34 6.32 11.06
C GLU A 263 -12.16 7.59 10.83
N PHE A 264 -13.21 7.46 10.05
CA PHE A 264 -14.06 8.59 9.68
C PHE A 264 -15.36 8.58 10.48
N PHE A 265 -15.47 9.52 11.39
CA PHE A 265 -16.60 9.67 12.28
C PHE A 265 -17.73 10.45 11.61
N CYS A 266 -18.93 9.88 11.56
CA CYS A 266 -20.09 10.46 10.95
C CYS A 266 -21.35 10.35 11.84
N GLU A 267 -22.40 11.08 11.48
CA GLU A 267 -23.69 10.97 12.13
C GLU A 267 -24.35 9.63 11.81
N PRO A 268 -24.93 8.91 12.80
CA PRO A 268 -25.71 7.70 12.56
C PRO A 268 -26.79 7.92 11.50
N GLY A 269 -26.86 7.00 10.53
CA GLY A 269 -27.78 7.08 9.40
C GLY A 269 -27.23 7.79 8.17
N THR A 270 -26.04 8.41 8.24
CA THR A 270 -25.30 8.95 7.08
C THR A 270 -24.12 8.07 6.67
N ASP A 271 -23.88 7.01 7.41
CA ASP A 271 -22.77 6.07 7.32
C ASP A 271 -22.63 5.46 5.92
N LEU A 272 -23.70 4.97 5.31
CA LEU A 272 -23.65 4.36 3.98
C LEU A 272 -23.32 5.37 2.86
N GLU A 273 -23.72 6.64 2.99
CA GLU A 273 -23.32 7.69 2.04
C GLU A 273 -21.80 7.96 2.14
N TRP A 274 -21.27 8.00 3.38
CA TRP A 274 -19.83 8.14 3.61
C TRP A 274 -19.04 6.90 3.23
N PHE A 275 -19.59 5.72 3.41
CA PHE A 275 -19.02 4.47 2.92
C PHE A 275 -18.80 4.50 1.41
N ASP A 276 -19.84 4.85 0.64
CA ASP A 276 -19.74 5.02 -0.81
C ASP A 276 -18.76 6.13 -1.22
N TYR A 277 -18.72 7.25 -0.48
CA TYR A 277 -17.76 8.31 -0.71
C TYR A 277 -16.33 7.83 -0.55
N TRP A 278 -16.00 7.15 0.55
CA TRP A 278 -14.65 6.66 0.82
C TRP A 278 -14.24 5.54 -0.11
N ARG A 279 -15.15 4.65 -0.45
CA ARG A 279 -14.91 3.60 -1.47
C ARG A 279 -14.46 4.20 -2.80
N ASN A 280 -15.16 5.20 -3.31
CA ASN A 280 -14.79 5.88 -4.56
C ASN A 280 -13.49 6.70 -4.41
N TYR A 281 -13.27 7.33 -3.27
CA TYR A 281 -12.08 8.13 -3.00
C TYR A 281 -10.81 7.27 -2.96
N CYS A 282 -10.88 6.10 -2.35
CA CYS A 282 -9.80 5.11 -2.31
C CYS A 282 -9.49 4.56 -3.71
N HIS A 283 -10.51 4.21 -4.47
CA HIS A 283 -10.38 3.77 -5.86
C HIS A 283 -9.65 4.81 -6.72
N ASP A 284 -10.13 6.05 -6.68
CA ASP A 284 -9.55 7.13 -7.47
C ASP A 284 -8.08 7.39 -7.11
N TRP A 285 -7.69 7.22 -5.84
CA TRP A 285 -6.30 7.37 -5.41
C TRP A 285 -5.39 6.31 -6.04
N LEU A 286 -5.80 5.04 -6.06
CA LEU A 286 -5.04 3.95 -6.69
C LEU A 286 -4.86 4.19 -8.20
N ILE A 287 -5.94 4.51 -8.90
CA ILE A 287 -5.93 4.75 -10.35
C ILE A 287 -5.10 6.00 -10.71
N ASN A 288 -5.22 7.08 -9.94
CA ASN A 288 -4.44 8.30 -10.18
C ASN A 288 -2.93 8.11 -9.96
N LEU A 289 -2.51 7.14 -9.16
CA LEU A 289 -1.12 6.75 -8.98
C LEU A 289 -0.63 5.68 -9.99
N GLY A 290 -1.45 5.39 -11.00
CA GLY A 290 -1.07 4.59 -12.16
C GLY A 290 -1.42 3.12 -12.09
N MET A 291 -2.13 2.66 -11.04
CA MET A 291 -2.64 1.28 -10.99
C MET A 291 -3.63 1.05 -12.14
N GLN A 292 -3.48 -0.08 -12.83
CA GLN A 292 -4.33 -0.44 -13.96
C GLN A 292 -5.67 -0.96 -13.45
N GLU A 293 -6.77 -0.41 -14.00
CA GLU A 293 -8.14 -0.73 -13.57
C GLU A 293 -8.49 -2.21 -13.78
N GLU A 294 -7.95 -2.84 -14.83
CA GLU A 294 -8.13 -4.27 -15.10
C GLU A 294 -7.49 -5.21 -14.09
N ASN A 295 -6.54 -4.71 -13.29
CA ASN A 295 -5.88 -5.45 -12.22
C ASN A 295 -6.52 -5.20 -10.84
N LEU A 296 -7.61 -4.42 -10.79
CA LEU A 296 -8.31 -4.05 -9.57
C LEU A 296 -9.78 -4.45 -9.68
N ARG A 297 -10.33 -5.05 -8.63
CA ARG A 297 -11.77 -5.30 -8.51
C ARG A 297 -12.27 -4.98 -7.11
N LEU A 298 -13.55 -4.63 -7.02
CA LEU A 298 -14.24 -4.43 -5.76
C LEU A 298 -15.06 -5.67 -5.44
N ARG A 299 -14.96 -6.17 -4.20
CA ARG A 299 -15.76 -7.27 -3.69
C ARG A 299 -16.51 -6.81 -2.45
N ASP A 300 -17.82 -6.64 -2.60
CA ASP A 300 -18.69 -6.39 -1.46
C ASP A 300 -18.89 -7.71 -0.69
N HIS A 301 -18.82 -7.66 0.65
CA HIS A 301 -19.07 -8.82 1.50
C HIS A 301 -20.55 -9.15 1.56
N ASP A 302 -20.87 -10.44 1.46
CA ASP A 302 -22.22 -10.93 1.76
C ASP A 302 -22.54 -10.72 3.26
N PRO A 303 -23.84 -10.52 3.62
CA PRO A 303 -24.23 -10.33 5.03
C PRO A 303 -23.75 -11.45 5.97
N ALA A 304 -23.53 -12.67 5.47
CA ALA A 304 -23.02 -13.80 6.24
C ALA A 304 -21.50 -13.74 6.49
N GLU A 305 -20.77 -12.96 5.70
CA GLU A 305 -19.31 -12.79 5.80
C GLU A 305 -18.91 -11.57 6.64
N LEU A 306 -19.88 -10.66 6.90
CA LEU A 306 -19.60 -9.43 7.64
C LEU A 306 -19.07 -9.74 9.04
N ALA A 307 -18.01 -9.03 9.42
CA ALA A 307 -17.57 -9.02 10.80
C ALA A 307 -18.71 -8.53 11.71
N PHE A 308 -18.78 -9.04 12.93
CA PHE A 308 -19.86 -8.78 13.89
C PHE A 308 -20.06 -7.29 14.23
N TYR A 309 -19.06 -6.47 13.97
CA TYR A 309 -19.07 -5.01 14.16
C TYR A 309 -19.39 -4.24 12.87
N SER A 310 -19.46 -4.90 11.72
CA SER A 310 -19.60 -4.23 10.44
C SER A 310 -21.01 -4.34 9.87
N LYS A 311 -21.52 -3.23 9.34
CA LYS A 311 -22.79 -3.15 8.64
C LYS A 311 -22.62 -3.33 7.11
N ALA A 312 -21.46 -2.92 6.59
CA ALA A 312 -21.06 -3.09 5.19
C ALA A 312 -19.53 -3.16 5.10
N THR A 313 -19.01 -3.98 4.20
CA THR A 313 -17.59 -4.07 3.92
C THR A 313 -17.37 -4.26 2.43
N THR A 314 -16.42 -3.54 1.85
CA THR A 314 -15.92 -3.75 0.49
C THR A 314 -14.42 -3.94 0.54
N ASP A 315 -13.93 -5.04 -0.05
CA ASP A 315 -12.52 -5.24 -0.31
C ASP A 315 -12.16 -4.74 -1.71
N PHE A 316 -11.07 -4.01 -1.80
CA PHE A 316 -10.34 -3.82 -3.05
C PHE A 316 -9.39 -5.00 -3.20
N GLU A 317 -9.59 -5.82 -4.19
CA GLU A 317 -8.69 -6.90 -4.51
C GLU A 317 -7.84 -6.54 -5.73
N TYR A 318 -6.54 -6.83 -5.63
CA TYR A 318 -5.58 -6.62 -6.71
C TYR A 318 -5.11 -7.97 -7.26
N LEU A 319 -4.93 -8.04 -8.59
CA LEU A 319 -4.41 -9.22 -9.28
C LEU A 319 -2.88 -9.27 -9.15
N PHE A 320 -2.41 -9.83 -8.03
CA PHE A 320 -0.99 -10.12 -7.83
C PHE A 320 -0.51 -11.25 -8.75
N PRO A 321 0.82 -11.43 -8.94
CA PRO A 321 1.33 -12.57 -9.71
C PRO A 321 0.96 -13.95 -9.15
N PHE A 322 0.51 -14.03 -7.89
CA PHE A 322 0.00 -15.26 -7.27
C PHE A 322 -1.53 -15.37 -7.26
N GLY A 323 -2.23 -14.45 -7.90
CA GLY A 323 -3.70 -14.41 -7.96
C GLY A 323 -4.29 -13.20 -7.25
N TRP A 324 -5.62 -13.17 -7.18
CA TRP A 324 -6.36 -12.11 -6.50
C TRP A 324 -6.05 -12.11 -4.99
N GLY A 325 -5.79 -10.95 -4.44
CA GLY A 325 -5.55 -10.76 -3.02
C GLY A 325 -6.09 -9.41 -2.56
N GLU A 326 -6.60 -9.41 -1.34
CA GLU A 326 -7.08 -8.20 -0.67
C GLU A 326 -5.96 -7.17 -0.57
N LEU A 327 -6.24 -5.96 -1.05
CA LEU A 327 -5.34 -4.82 -1.03
C LEU A 327 -5.76 -3.78 -0.02
N TRP A 328 -7.04 -3.46 0.05
CA TRP A 328 -7.62 -2.39 0.85
C TRP A 328 -9.03 -2.76 1.30
N GLY A 329 -9.34 -2.64 2.58
CA GLY A 329 -10.69 -2.79 3.11
C GLY A 329 -11.33 -1.42 3.37
N VAL A 330 -12.62 -1.29 3.06
CA VAL A 330 -13.46 -0.19 3.55
C VAL A 330 -14.62 -0.81 4.29
N ALA A 331 -14.77 -0.49 5.59
CA ALA A 331 -15.80 -1.05 6.46
C ALA A 331 -16.65 0.05 7.11
N ASP A 332 -17.96 -0.16 7.18
CA ASP A 332 -18.84 0.59 8.06
C ASP A 332 -18.90 -0.15 9.41
N ARG A 333 -18.20 0.38 10.41
CA ARG A 333 -18.04 -0.21 11.75
C ARG A 333 -19.14 0.21 12.72
N THR A 334 -20.09 1.00 12.29
CA THR A 334 -21.14 1.59 13.13
C THR A 334 -20.57 2.33 14.35
N ASP A 335 -21.19 2.23 15.51
CA ASP A 335 -20.73 2.79 16.80
C ASP A 335 -19.98 1.78 17.67
N TYR A 336 -19.67 0.60 17.12
CA TYR A 336 -19.17 -0.53 17.88
C TYR A 336 -17.95 -0.18 18.75
N ASP A 337 -16.86 0.31 18.14
CA ASP A 337 -15.60 0.54 18.86
C ASP A 337 -15.73 1.61 19.95
N LEU A 338 -16.33 2.76 19.62
CA LEU A 338 -16.56 3.82 20.61
C LEU A 338 -17.49 3.35 21.71
N GLY A 339 -18.53 2.57 21.39
CA GLY A 339 -19.45 1.97 22.35
C GLY A 339 -18.73 1.01 23.30
N GLN A 340 -17.87 0.12 22.79
CA GLN A 340 -17.08 -0.82 23.60
C GLN A 340 -16.11 -0.08 24.53
N HIS A 341 -15.37 0.90 24.02
CA HIS A 341 -14.47 1.70 24.84
C HIS A 341 -15.21 2.52 25.89
N GLN A 342 -16.37 3.08 25.55
CA GLN A 342 -17.23 3.78 26.53
C GLN A 342 -17.68 2.84 27.65
N GLN A 343 -18.16 1.64 27.30
CA GLN A 343 -18.63 0.64 28.27
C GLN A 343 -17.51 0.16 29.20
N HIS A 344 -16.34 -0.17 28.65
CA HIS A 344 -15.23 -0.72 29.42
C HIS A 344 -14.50 0.34 30.25
N SER A 345 -14.33 1.54 29.75
CA SER A 345 -13.62 2.62 30.45
C SER A 345 -14.49 3.43 31.40
N GLY A 346 -15.81 3.41 31.20
CA GLY A 346 -16.75 4.29 31.90
C GLY A 346 -16.64 5.76 31.50
N GLN A 347 -15.89 6.07 30.43
CA GLN A 347 -15.75 7.45 29.92
C GLN A 347 -16.81 7.75 28.86
N ASP A 348 -17.35 8.98 28.86
CA ASP A 348 -18.29 9.43 27.83
C ASP A 348 -17.58 9.70 26.51
N LEU A 349 -17.87 8.89 25.47
CA LEU A 349 -17.38 9.04 24.11
C LEU A 349 -18.45 9.56 23.13
N THR A 350 -19.62 10.03 23.62
CA THR A 350 -20.67 10.61 22.78
C THR A 350 -20.22 11.95 22.16
N TYR A 351 -20.69 12.25 20.98
CA TYR A 351 -20.59 13.59 20.39
C TYR A 351 -21.83 14.40 20.75
N PHE A 352 -21.64 15.68 21.15
CA PHE A 352 -22.71 16.60 21.35
C PHE A 352 -22.93 17.48 20.11
N ASP A 353 -24.01 17.25 19.40
CA ASP A 353 -24.45 18.10 18.30
C ASP A 353 -25.17 19.35 18.82
N GLN A 354 -24.50 20.48 18.73
CA GLN A 354 -25.06 21.77 19.20
C GLN A 354 -26.25 22.27 18.37
N GLU A 355 -26.33 21.90 17.09
CA GLU A 355 -27.38 22.35 16.17
C GLU A 355 -28.69 21.60 16.44
N LYS A 356 -28.57 20.30 16.77
CA LYS A 356 -29.71 19.43 17.11
C LYS A 356 -30.00 19.36 18.60
N ASN A 357 -29.05 19.81 19.44
CA ASN A 357 -29.08 19.71 20.90
C ASN A 357 -29.22 18.24 21.36
N GLU A 358 -28.48 17.32 20.71
CA GLU A 358 -28.52 15.87 20.94
C GLU A 358 -27.13 15.31 21.19
N HIS A 359 -27.07 14.22 21.97
CA HIS A 359 -25.89 13.39 22.17
C HIS A 359 -26.05 12.08 21.44
N TYR A 360 -25.01 11.66 20.69
CA TYR A 360 -24.97 10.32 20.09
C TYR A 360 -23.54 9.79 20.03
N VAL A 361 -23.38 8.48 19.97
CA VAL A 361 -22.10 7.85 19.63
C VAL A 361 -21.97 7.90 18.10
N PRO A 362 -20.90 8.51 17.55
CA PRO A 362 -20.72 8.56 16.11
C PRO A 362 -20.58 7.18 15.49
N TYR A 363 -21.05 7.02 14.26
CA TYR A 363 -20.72 5.89 13.42
C TYR A 363 -19.37 6.11 12.75
N VAL A 364 -18.71 5.01 12.37
CA VAL A 364 -17.35 5.03 11.84
C VAL A 364 -17.29 4.32 10.50
N VAL A 365 -16.69 4.97 9.51
CA VAL A 365 -16.28 4.35 8.24
C VAL A 365 -14.77 4.27 8.22
N GLU A 366 -14.23 3.06 8.02
CA GLU A 366 -12.81 2.73 8.08
C GLU A 366 -12.27 2.32 6.72
N PRO A 367 -11.55 3.14 5.99
CA PRO A 367 -10.61 2.72 4.96
C PRO A 367 -9.27 2.29 5.59
N SER A 368 -8.92 1.00 5.50
CA SER A 368 -7.68 0.42 6.06
C SER A 368 -6.81 -0.23 4.99
N LEU A 369 -5.59 0.28 4.79
CA LEU A 369 -4.65 -0.11 3.75
C LEU A 369 -3.30 -0.53 4.33
N GLY A 370 -2.81 -1.71 3.94
CA GLY A 370 -1.44 -2.14 4.24
C GLY A 370 -0.41 -1.41 3.36
N ALA A 371 0.49 -0.61 3.96
CA ALA A 371 1.54 0.09 3.20
C ALA A 371 2.47 -0.88 2.46
N ASP A 372 2.75 -2.04 3.04
CA ASP A 372 3.58 -3.10 2.45
C ASP A 372 2.88 -3.76 1.25
N ARG A 373 1.58 -4.08 1.38
CA ARG A 373 0.78 -4.67 0.29
C ARG A 373 0.64 -3.73 -0.89
N VAL A 374 0.30 -2.47 -0.67
CA VAL A 374 0.12 -1.51 -1.77
C VAL A 374 1.45 -1.17 -2.44
N THR A 375 2.57 -1.15 -1.69
CA THR A 375 3.90 -0.99 -2.28
C THR A 375 4.24 -2.18 -3.19
N LEU A 376 3.91 -3.40 -2.76
CA LEU A 376 4.06 -4.60 -3.60
C LEU A 376 3.14 -4.55 -4.83
N ALA A 377 1.90 -4.10 -4.68
CA ALA A 377 0.97 -3.95 -5.79
C ALA A 377 1.47 -2.94 -6.83
N PHE A 378 1.97 -1.77 -6.41
CA PHE A 378 2.58 -0.79 -7.33
C PHE A 378 3.83 -1.33 -8.02
N LEU A 379 4.67 -2.11 -7.33
CA LEU A 379 5.83 -2.77 -7.95
C LEU A 379 5.39 -3.81 -9.00
N ALA A 380 4.39 -4.63 -8.67
CA ALA A 380 3.88 -5.64 -9.58
C ALA A 380 3.18 -5.02 -10.80
N ASP A 381 2.39 -3.97 -10.58
CA ASP A 381 1.69 -3.27 -11.67
C ASP A 381 2.68 -2.58 -12.62
N ALA A 382 3.70 -1.93 -12.06
CA ALA A 382 4.71 -1.18 -12.80
C ALA A 382 5.72 -2.06 -13.55
N TYR A 383 5.91 -3.32 -13.16
CA TYR A 383 6.90 -4.22 -13.77
C TYR A 383 6.53 -4.56 -15.21
N ASP A 384 7.48 -4.41 -16.15
CA ASP A 384 7.31 -4.83 -17.54
C ASP A 384 8.64 -5.32 -18.15
N GLU A 385 8.52 -6.18 -19.17
CA GLU A 385 9.62 -6.65 -20.00
C GLU A 385 9.32 -6.29 -21.46
N GLU A 386 9.87 -5.18 -21.92
CA GLU A 386 9.60 -4.64 -23.24
C GLU A 386 10.64 -5.11 -24.28
N VAL A 387 10.17 -5.46 -25.48
CA VAL A 387 11.03 -5.71 -26.65
C VAL A 387 11.35 -4.36 -27.29
N VAL A 388 12.62 -3.97 -27.28
CA VAL A 388 13.10 -2.68 -27.83
C VAL A 388 13.53 -2.83 -29.28
N ASP A 389 14.11 -3.98 -29.67
CA ASP A 389 14.54 -4.30 -31.02
C ASP A 389 14.32 -5.80 -31.28
N GLU A 390 13.30 -6.13 -32.05
CA GLU A 390 12.94 -7.51 -32.38
C GLU A 390 14.06 -8.21 -33.19
N ALA A 391 14.71 -7.49 -34.10
CA ALA A 391 15.75 -8.06 -34.96
C ALA A 391 16.99 -8.47 -34.17
N LYS A 392 17.30 -7.71 -33.09
CA LYS A 392 18.42 -7.99 -32.19
C LYS A 392 18.02 -8.80 -30.95
N LYS A 393 16.71 -9.08 -30.78
CA LYS A 393 16.15 -9.68 -29.56
C LYS A 393 16.55 -8.87 -28.31
N ASP A 394 16.65 -7.53 -28.46
CA ASP A 394 16.97 -6.63 -27.34
C ASP A 394 15.71 -6.36 -26.52
N THR A 395 15.75 -6.73 -25.24
CA THR A 395 14.67 -6.50 -24.30
C THR A 395 15.12 -5.57 -23.17
N ARG A 396 14.21 -4.82 -22.58
CA ARG A 396 14.46 -4.07 -21.35
C ARG A 396 13.48 -4.47 -20.27
N VAL A 397 13.96 -4.59 -19.05
CA VAL A 397 13.13 -4.59 -17.86
C VAL A 397 12.89 -3.14 -17.46
N VAL A 398 11.66 -2.79 -17.16
CA VAL A 398 11.28 -1.43 -16.76
C VAL A 398 10.24 -1.47 -15.63
N LEU A 399 10.34 -0.53 -14.70
CA LEU A 399 9.30 -0.24 -13.73
C LEU A 399 8.58 1.06 -14.15
N HIS A 400 7.36 0.95 -14.65
CA HIS A 400 6.50 2.08 -15.04
C HIS A 400 5.86 2.76 -13.82
N LEU A 401 6.64 2.99 -12.76
CA LEU A 401 6.16 3.67 -11.57
C LEU A 401 5.67 5.09 -11.90
N HIS A 402 4.52 5.46 -11.33
CA HIS A 402 4.10 6.87 -11.37
C HIS A 402 5.22 7.77 -10.85
N PRO A 403 5.52 8.93 -11.47
CA PRO A 403 6.63 9.79 -11.07
C PRO A 403 6.64 10.17 -9.59
N ALA A 404 5.46 10.34 -8.98
CA ALA A 404 5.33 10.59 -7.55
C ALA A 404 5.85 9.43 -6.68
N LEU A 405 5.75 8.19 -7.16
CA LEU A 405 6.14 6.98 -6.41
C LEU A 405 7.60 6.60 -6.65
N ALA A 406 8.18 6.92 -7.82
CA ALA A 406 9.55 6.55 -8.18
C ALA A 406 10.56 6.89 -7.06
N PRO A 407 11.42 5.93 -6.65
CA PRO A 407 12.42 6.18 -5.58
C PRO A 407 13.40 7.28 -5.99
N ILE A 408 13.99 7.16 -7.15
CA ILE A 408 14.83 8.19 -7.77
C ILE A 408 13.99 8.94 -8.80
N LYS A 409 13.98 10.28 -8.71
CA LYS A 409 13.21 11.13 -9.60
C LYS A 409 13.98 11.47 -10.86
N VAL A 410 15.28 11.73 -10.70
CA VAL A 410 16.16 12.20 -11.76
C VAL A 410 17.52 11.52 -11.65
N ALA A 411 18.03 10.99 -12.76
CA ALA A 411 19.40 10.50 -12.84
C ALA A 411 20.26 11.45 -13.69
N VAL A 412 21.41 11.86 -13.17
CA VAL A 412 22.39 12.70 -13.88
C VAL A 412 23.49 11.82 -14.45
N LEU A 413 23.62 11.77 -15.76
CA LEU A 413 24.43 10.83 -16.51
C LEU A 413 25.38 11.54 -17.48
N PRO A 414 26.63 11.90 -17.08
CA PRO A 414 27.57 12.49 -18.02
C PRO A 414 27.90 11.52 -19.15
N LEU A 415 27.93 11.96 -20.41
CA LEU A 415 28.20 11.09 -21.56
C LEU A 415 29.55 10.34 -21.44
N SER A 416 30.52 10.95 -20.76
CA SER A 416 31.86 10.38 -20.54
C SER A 416 32.34 10.66 -19.10
N LYS A 417 33.23 9.79 -18.58
CA LYS A 417 33.92 9.97 -17.28
C LYS A 417 35.01 11.08 -17.28
N LYS A 418 35.28 11.69 -18.45
CA LYS A 418 36.25 12.77 -18.52
C LYS A 418 35.82 13.91 -17.59
N GLU A 419 36.76 14.49 -16.86
CA GLU A 419 36.49 15.52 -15.86
C GLU A 419 35.77 16.75 -16.42
N VAL A 420 36.02 17.06 -17.68
CA VAL A 420 35.33 18.14 -18.41
C VAL A 420 33.80 17.96 -18.44
N LEU A 421 33.29 16.72 -18.40
CA LEU A 421 31.87 16.43 -18.30
C LEU A 421 31.46 16.03 -16.87
N ALA A 422 32.31 15.24 -16.18
CA ALA A 422 32.00 14.71 -14.88
C ALA A 422 31.93 15.82 -13.80
N GLY A 423 32.79 16.84 -13.86
CA GLY A 423 32.76 18.00 -12.98
C GLY A 423 31.41 18.75 -13.04
N PRO A 424 31.04 19.32 -14.19
CA PRO A 424 29.75 20.01 -14.36
C PRO A 424 28.53 19.10 -14.07
N ALA A 425 28.62 17.79 -14.36
CA ALA A 425 27.55 16.87 -14.04
C ALA A 425 27.37 16.64 -12.53
N ARG A 426 28.45 16.63 -11.75
CA ARG A 426 28.36 16.58 -10.27
C ARG A 426 27.80 17.88 -9.70
N GLU A 427 28.14 19.03 -10.28
CA GLU A 427 27.57 20.33 -9.89
C GLU A 427 26.06 20.36 -10.17
N LEU A 428 25.63 19.91 -11.36
CA LEU A 428 24.21 19.79 -11.71
C LEU A 428 23.49 18.79 -10.80
N TYR A 429 24.09 17.64 -10.49
CA TYR A 429 23.55 16.69 -9.53
C TYR A 429 23.34 17.36 -8.15
N ALA A 430 24.34 18.07 -7.65
CA ALA A 430 24.24 18.76 -6.35
C ALA A 430 23.14 19.82 -6.33
N GLU A 431 22.88 20.49 -7.45
CA GLU A 431 21.77 21.44 -7.58
C GLU A 431 20.41 20.73 -7.59
N LEU A 432 20.25 19.72 -8.45
CA LEU A 432 18.99 18.96 -8.54
C LEU A 432 18.65 18.22 -7.25
N ALA A 433 19.65 17.74 -6.53
CA ALA A 433 19.46 17.03 -5.26
C ALA A 433 18.87 17.90 -4.12
N LYS A 434 18.89 19.24 -4.26
CA LYS A 434 18.17 20.14 -3.34
C LYS A 434 16.64 20.07 -3.52
N HIS A 435 16.17 19.59 -4.66
CA HIS A 435 14.76 19.58 -5.04
C HIS A 435 14.18 18.17 -5.17
N PHE A 436 15.00 17.18 -5.60
CA PHE A 436 14.57 15.85 -5.95
C PHE A 436 15.50 14.79 -5.36
N MET A 437 15.00 13.58 -5.15
CA MET A 437 15.86 12.41 -4.94
C MET A 437 16.53 12.06 -6.26
N CYS A 438 17.86 12.27 -6.32
CA CYS A 438 18.66 12.11 -7.52
C CYS A 438 19.70 11.01 -7.41
N GLU A 439 20.10 10.44 -8.55
CA GLU A 439 21.25 9.53 -8.67
C GLU A 439 22.25 10.09 -9.67
N TYR A 440 23.55 9.89 -9.41
CA TYR A 440 24.63 10.18 -10.35
C TYR A 440 25.30 8.89 -10.76
N ASP A 441 25.42 8.64 -12.08
CA ASP A 441 26.08 7.44 -12.60
C ASP A 441 26.93 7.75 -13.84
N ASP A 442 28.21 7.41 -13.77
CA ASP A 442 29.17 7.53 -14.89
C ASP A 442 29.76 6.18 -15.30
N THR A 443 29.21 5.06 -14.80
CA THR A 443 29.78 3.72 -14.94
C THR A 443 29.25 2.97 -16.16
N GLY A 444 30.14 2.64 -17.11
CA GLY A 444 29.81 1.93 -18.35
C GLY A 444 29.28 2.87 -19.45
N SER A 445 28.66 2.31 -20.49
CA SER A 445 28.10 3.08 -21.59
C SER A 445 26.78 3.76 -21.18
N ILE A 446 26.45 4.87 -21.86
CA ILE A 446 25.21 5.61 -21.58
C ILE A 446 23.96 4.72 -21.74
N GLY A 447 23.90 3.83 -22.72
CA GLY A 447 22.80 2.91 -22.91
C GLY A 447 22.61 1.95 -21.73
N LYS A 448 23.71 1.44 -21.15
CA LYS A 448 23.65 0.59 -19.95
C LYS A 448 23.15 1.36 -18.72
N ARG A 449 23.52 2.65 -18.62
CA ARG A 449 23.06 3.51 -17.54
C ARG A 449 21.55 3.80 -17.64
N TYR A 450 21.04 4.10 -18.84
CA TYR A 450 19.60 4.22 -19.07
C TYR A 450 18.85 2.96 -18.68
N ARG A 451 19.37 1.75 -19.05
CA ARG A 451 18.75 0.48 -18.66
C ARG A 451 18.66 0.29 -17.14
N ARG A 452 19.72 0.65 -16.40
CA ARG A 452 19.69 0.60 -14.93
C ARG A 452 18.64 1.52 -14.34
N GLN A 453 18.45 2.71 -14.93
CA GLN A 453 17.43 3.67 -14.47
C GLN A 453 16.02 3.22 -14.85
N ASP A 454 15.84 2.60 -16.03
CA ASP A 454 14.57 2.02 -16.44
C ASP A 454 14.16 0.90 -15.45
N GLU A 455 15.07 0.02 -15.06
CA GLU A 455 14.84 -1.08 -14.12
C GLU A 455 14.44 -0.65 -12.71
N ILE A 456 14.86 0.53 -12.25
CA ILE A 456 14.49 1.07 -10.93
C ILE A 456 13.35 2.09 -10.99
N GLY A 457 12.83 2.33 -12.19
CA GLY A 457 11.67 3.18 -12.40
C GLY A 457 11.93 4.69 -12.37
N THR A 458 13.18 5.14 -12.60
CA THR A 458 13.52 6.58 -12.65
C THR A 458 12.84 7.24 -13.85
N PRO A 459 11.95 8.23 -13.65
CA PRO A 459 11.17 8.80 -14.75
C PRO A 459 11.99 9.66 -15.72
N TYR A 460 13.03 10.33 -15.24
CA TYR A 460 13.85 11.23 -16.05
C TYR A 460 15.34 10.99 -15.90
N CYS A 461 16.05 10.91 -17.03
CA CYS A 461 17.51 10.88 -17.07
C CYS A 461 18.02 12.16 -17.77
N VAL A 462 18.97 12.85 -17.14
CA VAL A 462 19.59 14.06 -17.62
C VAL A 462 21.01 13.76 -18.07
N THR A 463 21.32 13.94 -19.34
CA THR A 463 22.64 13.66 -19.90
C THR A 463 23.35 14.96 -20.29
N LEU A 464 24.58 15.12 -19.77
CA LEU A 464 25.51 16.15 -20.19
C LEU A 464 26.47 15.57 -21.25
N ASP A 465 26.64 16.28 -22.34
CA ASP A 465 27.52 15.92 -23.43
C ASP A 465 28.57 17.03 -23.72
N PHE A 466 29.41 16.79 -24.71
CA PHE A 466 30.47 17.77 -25.06
C PHE A 466 29.92 19.10 -25.60
N THR A 467 28.74 19.12 -26.21
CA THR A 467 28.09 20.36 -26.67
C THR A 467 27.60 21.17 -25.45
N THR A 468 27.18 20.51 -24.35
CA THR A 468 26.77 21.21 -23.13
C THR A 468 27.88 22.11 -22.58
N VAL A 469 29.12 21.63 -22.56
CA VAL A 469 30.27 22.31 -21.95
C VAL A 469 31.15 23.06 -22.95
N GLY A 470 31.01 22.75 -24.24
CA GLY A 470 31.87 23.28 -25.30
C GLY A 470 33.28 22.70 -25.29
N ASP A 471 34.04 23.03 -26.35
CA ASP A 471 35.47 22.71 -26.51
C ASP A 471 36.19 23.82 -27.28
N ASP A 472 37.46 23.58 -27.62
CA ASP A 472 38.27 24.57 -28.36
C ASP A 472 37.70 24.96 -29.77
N LYS A 473 36.70 24.20 -30.27
CA LYS A 473 36.09 24.35 -31.58
C LYS A 473 34.61 24.70 -31.55
N THR A 474 33.96 24.40 -30.47
CA THR A 474 32.49 24.52 -30.32
C THR A 474 32.17 25.28 -29.05
N GLU A 475 31.42 26.36 -29.16
CA GLU A 475 30.92 27.11 -28.00
C GLU A 475 29.93 26.27 -27.19
N ALA A 476 29.97 26.39 -25.87
CA ALA A 476 29.04 25.72 -24.97
C ALA A 476 27.60 26.21 -25.20
N ASP A 477 26.65 25.30 -25.38
CA ASP A 477 25.23 25.64 -25.50
C ASP A 477 24.48 25.64 -24.13
N HIS A 478 25.15 25.20 -23.08
CA HIS A 478 24.60 25.08 -21.72
C HIS A 478 23.25 24.33 -21.66
N CYS A 479 23.02 23.41 -22.59
CA CYS A 479 21.83 22.57 -22.66
C CYS A 479 22.17 21.14 -22.30
N VAL A 480 21.19 20.44 -21.74
CA VAL A 480 21.24 19.02 -21.41
C VAL A 480 20.19 18.23 -22.18
N THR A 481 20.43 16.97 -22.37
CA THR A 481 19.41 16.06 -22.93
C THR A 481 18.63 15.40 -21.80
N VAL A 482 17.33 15.61 -21.75
CA VAL A 482 16.40 14.98 -20.82
C VAL A 482 15.70 13.83 -21.54
N ARG A 483 15.90 12.60 -21.05
CA ARG A 483 15.22 11.39 -21.54
C ARG A 483 14.11 11.00 -20.60
N GLU A 484 12.93 10.82 -21.14
CA GLU A 484 11.78 10.25 -20.42
C GLU A 484 11.82 8.72 -20.50
N ARG A 485 11.53 8.02 -19.38
CA ARG A 485 11.61 6.57 -19.24
C ARG A 485 10.64 5.83 -20.16
N ASP A 486 9.35 6.21 -20.14
CA ASP A 486 8.30 5.42 -20.76
C ASP A 486 8.32 5.50 -22.28
N THR A 487 8.45 6.69 -22.82
CA THR A 487 8.50 6.92 -24.28
C THR A 487 9.89 6.81 -24.86
N MET A 488 10.94 6.83 -24.03
CA MET A 488 12.35 6.97 -24.42
C MET A 488 12.66 8.23 -25.25
N GLN A 489 11.71 9.16 -25.33
CA GLN A 489 11.91 10.42 -26.03
C GLN A 489 12.94 11.28 -25.32
N GLN A 490 13.68 12.04 -26.11
CA GLN A 490 14.75 12.91 -25.63
C GLN A 490 14.48 14.34 -26.08
N VAL A 491 14.57 15.26 -25.15
CA VAL A 491 14.43 16.69 -25.39
C VAL A 491 15.70 17.40 -24.95
N ARG A 492 16.24 18.28 -25.78
CA ARG A 492 17.37 19.16 -25.41
C ARG A 492 16.83 20.47 -24.86
N MET A 493 17.35 20.91 -23.71
CA MET A 493 16.85 22.10 -23.02
C MET A 493 17.94 22.77 -22.20
N PRO A 494 17.84 24.11 -21.97
CA PRO A 494 18.77 24.82 -21.09
C PRO A 494 18.78 24.32 -19.66
N ILE A 495 19.96 24.24 -19.06
CA ILE A 495 20.11 23.86 -17.64
C ILE A 495 19.30 24.78 -16.71
N SER A 496 19.22 26.08 -17.06
CA SER A 496 18.45 27.06 -16.27
C SER A 496 16.96 26.81 -16.18
N GLU A 497 16.38 26.05 -17.10
CA GLU A 497 14.95 25.71 -17.14
C GLU A 497 14.64 24.33 -16.51
N LEU A 498 15.67 23.54 -16.26
CA LEU A 498 15.54 22.14 -15.92
C LEU A 498 14.77 21.90 -14.61
N VAL A 499 15.03 22.67 -13.54
CA VAL A 499 14.35 22.52 -12.25
C VAL A 499 12.85 22.80 -12.41
N SER A 500 12.47 23.85 -13.11
CA SER A 500 11.06 24.20 -13.36
C SER A 500 10.35 23.12 -14.17
N TYR A 501 10.99 22.65 -15.25
CA TYR A 501 10.47 21.59 -16.10
C TYR A 501 10.24 20.29 -15.31
N LEU A 502 11.25 19.85 -14.55
CA LEU A 502 11.15 18.63 -13.75
C LEU A 502 10.11 18.76 -12.62
N SER A 503 10.01 19.94 -11.99
CA SER A 503 9.01 20.19 -10.95
C SER A 503 7.58 20.07 -11.49
N GLU A 504 7.32 20.57 -12.69
CA GLU A 504 6.02 20.41 -13.35
C GLU A 504 5.72 18.95 -13.67
N LYS A 505 6.69 18.21 -14.22
CA LYS A 505 6.54 16.81 -14.64
C LYS A 505 6.45 15.82 -13.48
N LEU A 506 7.05 16.14 -12.34
CA LEU A 506 7.09 15.31 -11.13
C LEU A 506 6.00 15.69 -10.11
N SER A 507 5.20 16.72 -10.41
CA SER A 507 4.10 17.15 -9.53
C SER A 507 3.00 16.09 -9.42
N TYR A 508 2.44 15.95 -8.20
CA TYR A 508 1.33 15.05 -7.88
C TYR A 508 0.36 15.76 -6.95
#